data_5f6cc26a77b57558e9fa7306acee2a2d
#
_entry.id   5f6cc26a77b57558e9fa7306acee2a2d
#
_cell.length_a   1.000
_cell.length_b   1.000
_cell.length_c   1.000
_cell.angle_alpha   90.00
_cell.angle_beta   90.00
_cell.angle_gamma   90.00
#
_symmetry.space_group_name_H-M   'P 1'
#
loop_
_entity.id
_entity.type
_entity.pdbx_description
1 polymer ?
#
loop_
_entity_poly.entity_id
_entity_poly.type
_entity_poly.pdbx_seq_one_letter_code
_entity_poly.pdbx_strand_id
1 'polypeptide(L)'
;HDKTLKGYDRYFSYIETHYPPIQTLNDLVYSSQMNQRDAMRFALHHFRTVAPCRGALIWQLNDCWPVQSWALVDFNQIVKPAGEEMKRCFAPLMVAVQVTEGKVELWVVNDSQSPAMGDVKATVFSTETGDARGAWSFPAQSLFPGEKKLVQTWERSSFGEESLIMEATWGAVEPCIALLQAPKETILGKPKLKAVRKKEGIEVTVTGAPAVDVLLIRSFLTPRSFTVLPGRILV
;
A
#
# COMPACT_ATOMS: atom_id res chain seq x y z
N HIS A 1 8.04 -1.82 28.79
CA HIS A 1 8.97 -0.77 28.29
C HIS A 1 8.33 0.55 27.91
N ASP A 2 7.06 0.78 28.27
CA ASP A 2 6.42 2.07 28.07
C ASP A 2 6.96 3.11 29.07
N LYS A 3 8.11 3.68 28.74
CA LYS A 3 8.74 4.74 29.56
C LYS A 3 7.91 6.03 29.56
N THR A 4 6.96 6.18 28.64
CA THR A 4 6.13 7.38 28.53
C THR A 4 4.83 7.26 29.32
N LEU A 5 4.49 6.08 29.82
CA LEU A 5 3.22 5.71 30.47
C LEU A 5 1.96 5.94 29.61
N LYS A 6 2.15 6.32 28.33
CA LYS A 6 1.09 6.60 27.36
C LYS A 6 1.33 5.92 26.00
N GLY A 7 2.32 5.03 25.91
CA GLY A 7 2.66 4.37 24.65
C GLY A 7 1.55 3.48 24.15
N TYR A 8 0.92 2.72 25.03
CA TYR A 8 -0.22 1.88 24.68
C TYR A 8 -1.43 2.69 24.26
N ASP A 9 -1.76 3.78 24.97
CA ASP A 9 -2.89 4.63 24.61
C ASP A 9 -2.72 5.21 23.22
N ARG A 10 -1.54 5.70 22.88
CA ARG A 10 -1.22 6.19 21.54
C ARG A 10 -1.26 5.09 20.49
N TYR A 11 -0.71 3.93 20.80
CA TYR A 11 -0.69 2.80 19.91
C TYR A 11 -2.10 2.36 19.51
N PHE A 12 -3.00 2.18 20.47
CA PHE A 12 -4.39 1.85 20.21
C PHE A 12 -5.13 2.98 19.50
N SER A 13 -4.93 4.22 19.91
CA SER A 13 -5.55 5.38 19.27
C SER A 13 -5.23 5.47 17.79
N TYR A 14 -3.97 5.26 17.40
CA TYR A 14 -3.60 5.26 15.98
C TYR A 14 -4.22 4.10 15.18
N ILE A 15 -4.32 2.93 15.76
CA ILE A 15 -4.96 1.78 15.10
C ILE A 15 -6.47 2.05 14.95
N GLU A 16 -7.16 2.40 16.02
CA GLU A 16 -8.60 2.63 16.04
C GLU A 16 -9.03 3.83 15.17
N THR A 17 -8.11 4.76 14.90
CA THR A 17 -8.36 5.85 13.97
C THR A 17 -8.57 5.35 12.55
N HIS A 18 -7.84 4.31 12.13
CA HIS A 18 -7.79 3.88 10.73
C HIS A 18 -8.34 2.48 10.47
N TYR A 19 -8.41 1.62 11.48
CA TYR A 19 -8.79 0.22 11.38
C TYR A 19 -10.01 -0.13 12.22
N PRO A 20 -10.74 -1.19 11.90
CA PRO A 20 -11.85 -1.68 12.70
C PRO A 20 -11.45 -1.99 14.15
N PRO A 21 -12.40 -2.02 15.10
CA PRO A 21 -12.13 -2.34 16.50
C PRO A 21 -11.44 -3.70 16.66
N ILE A 22 -10.43 -3.74 17.53
CA ILE A 22 -9.66 -4.94 17.85
C ILE A 22 -10.47 -5.84 18.79
N GLN A 23 -10.68 -7.09 18.40
CA GLN A 23 -11.39 -8.09 19.21
C GLN A 23 -10.47 -9.23 19.66
N THR A 24 -9.45 -9.54 18.88
CA THR A 24 -8.51 -10.63 19.14
C THR A 24 -7.07 -10.16 19.05
N LEU A 25 -6.14 -11.00 19.56
CA LEU A 25 -4.70 -10.75 19.37
C LEU A 25 -4.30 -10.73 17.89
N ASN A 26 -4.92 -11.57 17.06
CA ASN A 26 -4.66 -11.58 15.62
C ASN A 26 -5.09 -10.26 14.96
N ASP A 27 -6.24 -9.69 15.34
CA ASP A 27 -6.68 -8.39 14.85
C ASP A 27 -5.69 -7.30 15.25
N LEU A 28 -5.20 -7.34 16.50
CA LEU A 28 -4.20 -6.39 16.98
C LEU A 28 -2.92 -6.47 16.15
N VAL A 29 -2.37 -7.66 15.96
CA VAL A 29 -1.14 -7.87 15.18
C VAL A 29 -1.34 -7.41 13.74
N TYR A 30 -2.42 -7.83 13.10
CA TYR A 30 -2.73 -7.47 11.72
C TYR A 30 -2.90 -5.95 11.57
N SER A 31 -3.84 -5.35 12.32
CA SER A 31 -4.15 -3.93 12.20
C SER A 31 -2.97 -3.03 12.52
N SER A 32 -2.16 -3.39 13.53
CA SER A 32 -0.97 -2.61 13.87
C SER A 32 0.10 -2.65 12.79
N GLN A 33 0.34 -3.80 12.19
CA GLN A 33 1.32 -3.95 11.12
C GLN A 33 0.87 -3.25 9.83
N MET A 34 -0.42 -3.32 9.51
CA MET A 34 -0.99 -2.60 8.36
C MET A 34 -0.97 -1.09 8.60
N ASN A 35 -1.33 -0.64 9.79
CA ASN A 35 -1.26 0.79 10.15
C ASN A 35 0.18 1.34 10.05
N GLN A 36 1.19 0.57 10.48
CA GLN A 36 2.59 0.93 10.30
C GLN A 36 2.94 1.05 8.80
N ARG A 37 2.55 0.07 7.99
CA ARG A 37 2.74 0.09 6.53
C ARG A 37 2.15 1.35 5.90
N ASP A 38 0.91 1.65 6.22
CA ASP A 38 0.18 2.76 5.61
C ASP A 38 0.74 4.11 6.02
N ALA A 39 1.11 4.28 7.29
CA ALA A 39 1.75 5.50 7.78
C ALA A 39 3.10 5.75 7.08
N MET A 40 3.92 4.72 6.93
CA MET A 40 5.21 4.82 6.24
C MET A 40 5.05 5.08 4.75
N ARG A 41 4.12 4.39 4.09
CA ARG A 41 3.79 4.63 2.68
C ARG A 41 3.34 6.06 2.46
N PHE A 42 2.42 6.55 3.26
CA PHE A 42 1.92 7.92 3.16
C PHE A 42 3.06 8.94 3.32
N ALA A 43 3.90 8.80 4.33
CA ALA A 43 5.02 9.70 4.56
C ALA A 43 6.03 9.68 3.40
N LEU A 44 6.44 8.51 2.92
CA LEU A 44 7.41 8.39 1.84
C LEU A 44 6.86 8.85 0.49
N HIS A 45 5.62 8.55 0.17
CA HIS A 45 4.98 9.12 -1.02
C HIS A 45 4.97 10.64 -0.95
N HIS A 46 4.57 11.23 0.20
CA HIS A 46 4.58 12.67 0.40
C HIS A 46 5.99 13.27 0.23
N PHE A 47 7.01 12.67 0.84
CA PHE A 47 8.39 13.14 0.72
C PHE A 47 8.92 13.10 -0.72
N ARG A 48 8.53 12.09 -1.48
CA ARG A 48 8.97 11.91 -2.88
C ARG A 48 8.14 12.72 -3.88
N THR A 49 6.94 13.15 -3.54
CA THR A 49 6.04 13.88 -4.43
C THR A 49 5.96 15.37 -4.09
N VAL A 50 5.26 15.73 -3.04
CA VAL A 50 4.94 17.13 -2.70
C VAL A 50 6.11 17.82 -2.01
N ALA A 51 6.71 17.20 -1.01
CA ALA A 51 7.74 17.83 -0.20
C ALA A 51 9.07 17.99 -0.96
N PRO A 52 9.87 19.01 -0.65
CA PRO A 52 11.22 19.16 -1.20
C PRO A 52 12.24 18.27 -0.46
N CYS A 53 11.83 17.05 -0.13
CA CYS A 53 12.65 16.09 0.62
C CYS A 53 13.52 15.27 -0.33
N ARG A 54 14.78 15.00 0.06
CA ARG A 54 15.76 14.27 -0.75
C ARG A 54 16.06 12.87 -0.22
N GLY A 55 15.50 12.48 0.90
CA GLY A 55 15.68 11.15 1.46
C GLY A 55 14.98 10.98 2.79
N ALA A 56 14.84 9.73 3.21
CA ALA A 56 14.29 9.37 4.51
C ALA A 56 15.06 8.18 5.08
N LEU A 57 15.25 8.18 6.37
CA LEU A 57 15.88 7.10 7.13
C LEU A 57 14.80 6.45 8.00
N ILE A 58 14.73 5.13 7.93
CA ILE A 58 13.74 4.38 8.71
C ILE A 58 14.41 3.87 9.98
N TRP A 59 13.85 4.18 11.12
CA TRP A 59 14.19 3.60 12.39
C TRP A 59 13.16 2.56 12.78
N GLN A 60 13.48 1.29 12.78
CA GLN A 60 14.77 0.66 12.50
C GLN A 60 14.58 -0.56 11.59
N LEU A 61 15.69 -1.15 11.11
CA LEU A 61 15.62 -2.27 10.20
C LEU A 61 15.03 -3.52 10.86
N ASN A 62 15.59 -3.96 12.01
CA ASN A 62 15.20 -5.21 12.63
C ASN A 62 15.16 -5.15 14.17
N ASP A 63 14.37 -6.04 14.75
CA ASP A 63 14.33 -6.28 16.19
C ASP A 63 15.49 -7.19 16.63
N CYS A 64 16.05 -6.90 17.81
CA CYS A 64 17.08 -7.72 18.44
C CYS A 64 16.53 -8.68 19.53
N TRP A 65 15.24 -8.62 19.81
CA TRP A 65 14.53 -9.48 20.76
C TRP A 65 13.02 -9.47 20.45
N PRO A 66 12.24 -10.50 20.85
CA PRO A 66 10.82 -10.53 20.53
C PRO A 66 10.06 -9.44 21.27
N VAL A 67 9.63 -8.45 20.51
CA VAL A 67 8.97 -7.24 21.03
C VAL A 67 8.02 -6.65 20.00
N GLN A 68 7.07 -5.90 20.48
CA GLN A 68 6.27 -4.99 19.69
C GLN A 68 7.07 -3.70 19.43
N SER A 69 7.37 -3.41 18.17
CA SER A 69 8.25 -2.30 17.82
C SER A 69 7.96 -1.71 16.44
N TRP A 70 8.66 -0.64 16.14
CA TRP A 70 8.70 0.04 14.84
C TRP A 70 9.61 -0.61 13.80
N ALA A 71 10.31 -1.69 14.11
CA ALA A 71 11.20 -2.37 13.16
C ALA A 71 10.45 -2.90 11.94
N LEU A 72 11.15 -2.96 10.79
CA LEU A 72 10.63 -3.51 9.53
C LEU A 72 10.71 -5.04 9.48
N VAL A 73 11.64 -5.62 10.23
CA VAL A 73 11.88 -7.06 10.33
C VAL A 73 11.77 -7.46 11.79
N ASP A 74 11.01 -8.48 12.10
CA ASP A 74 10.86 -8.97 13.46
C ASP A 74 12.07 -9.78 13.95
N PHE A 75 12.06 -10.16 15.24
CA PHE A 75 13.12 -10.97 15.85
C PHE A 75 13.34 -12.32 15.16
N ASN A 76 12.30 -12.91 14.59
CA ASN A 76 12.37 -14.18 13.85
C ASN A 76 12.81 -14.00 12.39
N GLN A 77 13.31 -12.81 12.02
CA GLN A 77 13.72 -12.44 10.67
C GLN A 77 12.57 -12.43 9.65
N ILE A 78 11.34 -12.27 10.13
CA ILE A 78 10.17 -12.15 9.27
C ILE A 78 10.00 -10.66 8.90
N VAL A 79 9.99 -10.38 7.60
CA VAL A 79 9.74 -9.03 7.09
C VAL A 79 8.27 -8.68 7.31
N LYS A 80 8.01 -7.59 8.03
CA LYS A 80 6.66 -7.07 8.26
C LYS A 80 6.09 -6.42 6.98
N PRO A 81 4.77 -6.24 6.85
CA PRO A 81 4.16 -5.56 5.70
C PRO A 81 4.79 -4.21 5.36
N ALA A 82 5.19 -3.43 6.37
CA ALA A 82 5.90 -2.18 6.17
C ALA A 82 7.26 -2.37 5.46
N GLY A 83 7.99 -3.45 5.78
CA GLY A 83 9.27 -3.76 5.11
C GLY A 83 9.09 -4.12 3.64
N GLU A 84 8.03 -4.84 3.28
CA GLU A 84 7.70 -5.12 1.88
C GLU A 84 7.30 -3.84 1.13
N GLU A 85 6.52 -2.97 1.76
CA GLU A 85 6.12 -1.69 1.17
C GLU A 85 7.31 -0.75 0.93
N MET A 86 8.33 -0.78 1.80
CA MET A 86 9.53 0.03 1.61
C MET A 86 10.27 -0.28 0.31
N LYS A 87 10.22 -1.50 -0.19
CA LYS A 87 10.80 -1.84 -1.50
C LYS A 87 10.16 -1.04 -2.63
N ARG A 88 8.83 -0.87 -2.58
CA ARG A 88 8.08 -0.06 -3.55
C ARG A 88 8.35 1.43 -3.35
N CYS A 89 8.28 1.88 -2.09
CA CYS A 89 8.47 3.28 -1.75
C CYS A 89 9.88 3.80 -2.06
N PHE A 90 10.90 2.95 -2.05
CA PHE A 90 12.29 3.31 -2.39
C PHE A 90 12.70 2.88 -3.81
N ALA A 91 11.79 2.31 -4.61
CA ALA A 91 12.09 2.00 -6.01
C ALA A 91 12.49 3.26 -6.79
N PRO A 92 13.51 3.20 -7.66
CA PRO A 92 13.97 4.38 -8.42
C PRO A 92 12.88 5.04 -9.25
N LEU A 93 12.00 4.24 -9.84
CA LEU A 93 10.80 4.70 -10.54
C LEU A 93 9.57 4.38 -9.70
N MET A 94 8.66 5.33 -9.57
CA MET A 94 7.46 5.16 -8.75
C MET A 94 6.25 5.80 -9.43
N VAL A 95 5.13 5.10 -9.43
CA VAL A 95 3.80 5.68 -9.56
C VAL A 95 3.16 5.70 -8.18
N ALA A 96 2.52 6.80 -7.81
CA ALA A 96 1.91 6.96 -6.49
C ALA A 96 0.51 7.56 -6.58
N VAL A 97 -0.38 7.01 -5.78
CA VAL A 97 -1.71 7.58 -5.52
C VAL A 97 -1.71 8.09 -4.08
N GLN A 98 -1.89 9.40 -3.94
CA GLN A 98 -2.05 10.04 -2.63
C GLN A 98 -3.49 10.40 -2.40
N VAL A 99 -4.03 9.95 -1.28
CA VAL A 99 -5.40 10.23 -0.87
C VAL A 99 -5.37 11.09 0.38
N THR A 100 -6.01 12.24 0.31
CA THR A 100 -6.23 13.16 1.43
C THR A 100 -7.74 13.34 1.62
N GLU A 101 -8.15 14.08 2.64
CA GLU A 101 -9.58 14.33 2.91
C GLU A 101 -10.31 14.97 1.71
N GLY A 102 -9.63 15.83 0.94
CA GLY A 102 -10.24 16.54 -0.17
C GLY A 102 -9.88 16.04 -1.55
N LYS A 103 -8.76 15.34 -1.72
CA LYS A 103 -8.19 15.08 -3.04
C LYS A 103 -7.60 13.67 -3.19
N VAL A 104 -7.63 13.19 -4.42
CA VAL A 104 -6.87 12.02 -4.90
C VAL A 104 -5.90 12.52 -5.95
N GLU A 105 -4.61 12.35 -5.73
CA GLU A 105 -3.53 12.82 -6.61
C GLU A 105 -2.75 11.63 -7.18
N LEU A 106 -2.53 11.66 -8.49
CA LEU A 106 -1.73 10.68 -9.21
C LEU A 106 -0.39 11.29 -9.60
N TRP A 107 0.67 10.70 -9.09
CA TRP A 107 2.05 11.15 -9.31
C TRP A 107 2.90 10.10 -9.99
N VAL A 108 3.91 10.56 -10.75
CA VAL A 108 5.03 9.75 -11.23
C VAL A 108 6.34 10.40 -10.82
N VAL A 109 7.31 9.56 -10.45
CA VAL A 109 8.61 10.00 -9.90
C VAL A 109 9.73 9.20 -10.54
N ASN A 110 10.78 9.90 -10.99
CA ASN A 110 11.99 9.30 -11.52
C ASN A 110 13.21 9.74 -10.69
N ASP A 111 13.60 8.92 -9.72
CA ASP A 111 14.85 9.09 -8.96
C ASP A 111 15.98 8.19 -9.51
N SER A 112 15.80 7.62 -10.70
CA SER A 112 16.85 6.84 -11.38
C SER A 112 17.90 7.74 -12.06
N GLN A 113 18.94 7.12 -12.62
CA GLN A 113 20.00 7.82 -13.35
C GLN A 113 19.69 7.99 -14.86
N SER A 114 18.57 7.49 -15.34
CA SER A 114 18.18 7.50 -16.75
C SER A 114 16.79 8.10 -16.95
N PRO A 115 16.52 8.73 -18.10
CA PRO A 115 15.16 9.12 -18.45
C PRO A 115 14.21 7.93 -18.46
N ALA A 116 13.00 8.16 -18.00
CA ALA A 116 11.92 7.17 -17.98
C ALA A 116 10.71 7.71 -18.73
N MET A 117 10.05 6.85 -19.50
CA MET A 117 8.86 7.21 -20.27
C MET A 117 7.86 6.05 -20.28
N GLY A 118 6.59 6.38 -20.22
CA GLY A 118 5.51 5.40 -20.33
C GLY A 118 4.14 6.05 -20.20
N ASP A 119 3.13 5.30 -20.63
CA ASP A 119 1.74 5.69 -20.41
C ASP A 119 1.38 5.49 -18.95
N VAL A 120 0.67 6.46 -18.39
CA VAL A 120 0.08 6.34 -17.05
C VAL A 120 -1.38 5.98 -17.19
N LYS A 121 -1.82 4.99 -16.43
CA LYS A 121 -3.23 4.58 -16.38
C LYS A 121 -3.68 4.56 -14.92
N ALA A 122 -4.93 4.92 -14.71
CA ALA A 122 -5.59 4.77 -13.42
C ALA A 122 -6.96 4.12 -13.63
N THR A 123 -7.26 3.10 -12.84
CA THR A 123 -8.57 2.44 -12.87
C THR A 123 -9.08 2.34 -11.44
N VAL A 124 -10.33 2.69 -11.25
CA VAL A 124 -11.02 2.61 -9.96
C VAL A 124 -11.99 1.45 -9.99
N PHE A 125 -11.97 0.65 -8.93
CA PHE A 125 -12.84 -0.51 -8.79
C PHE A 125 -13.65 -0.41 -7.49
N SER A 126 -14.86 -0.95 -7.51
CA SER A 126 -15.64 -1.21 -6.30
C SER A 126 -14.93 -2.25 -5.43
N THR A 127 -14.77 -1.96 -4.14
CA THR A 127 -14.20 -2.95 -3.20
C THR A 127 -15.21 -4.04 -2.84
N GLU A 128 -16.49 -3.83 -3.10
CA GLU A 128 -17.57 -4.80 -2.84
C GLU A 128 -17.72 -5.81 -3.98
N THR A 129 -17.69 -5.34 -5.23
CA THR A 129 -18.00 -6.17 -6.40
C THR A 129 -16.81 -6.48 -7.29
N GLY A 130 -15.78 -5.64 -7.29
CA GLY A 130 -14.65 -5.70 -8.20
C GLY A 130 -14.90 -5.07 -9.57
N ASP A 131 -16.10 -4.51 -9.80
CA ASP A 131 -16.43 -3.85 -11.05
C ASP A 131 -15.66 -2.53 -11.20
N ALA A 132 -15.22 -2.23 -12.40
CA ALA A 132 -14.62 -0.94 -12.71
C ALA A 132 -15.68 0.18 -12.64
N ARG A 133 -15.32 1.29 -11.99
CA ARG A 133 -16.14 2.49 -11.85
C ARG A 133 -15.63 3.67 -12.67
N GLY A 134 -14.36 3.63 -13.06
CA GLY A 134 -13.74 4.65 -13.89
C GLY A 134 -12.35 4.22 -14.34
N ALA A 135 -11.96 4.70 -15.51
CA ALA A 135 -10.63 4.45 -16.04
C ALA A 135 -10.14 5.69 -16.81
N TRP A 136 -8.87 6.02 -16.62
CA TRP A 136 -8.19 7.15 -17.26
C TRP A 136 -6.87 6.68 -17.85
N SER A 137 -6.49 7.29 -18.97
CA SER A 137 -5.21 7.06 -19.62
C SER A 137 -4.57 8.39 -19.96
N PHE A 138 -3.30 8.53 -19.57
CA PHE A 138 -2.50 9.73 -19.78
C PHE A 138 -1.26 9.33 -20.57
N PRO A 139 -1.24 9.59 -21.90
CA PRO A 139 -0.17 9.10 -22.76
C PRO A 139 1.16 9.79 -22.51
N ALA A 140 2.24 9.06 -22.78
CA ALA A 140 3.61 9.54 -22.92
C ALA A 140 4.13 10.46 -21.80
N GLN A 141 4.01 10.04 -20.51
CA GLN A 141 4.68 10.75 -19.43
C GLN A 141 6.18 10.45 -19.48
N SER A 142 6.97 11.48 -19.78
CA SER A 142 8.43 11.41 -19.83
C SER A 142 9.01 12.23 -18.69
N LEU A 143 9.92 11.64 -17.90
CA LEU A 143 10.62 12.26 -16.79
C LEU A 143 12.14 12.06 -16.92
N PHE A 144 12.91 13.13 -16.76
CA PHE A 144 14.35 13.05 -16.58
C PHE A 144 14.72 12.61 -15.15
N PRO A 145 15.99 12.21 -14.91
CA PRO A 145 16.47 11.90 -13.58
C PRO A 145 16.21 13.03 -12.58
N GLY A 146 15.66 12.66 -11.41
CA GLY A 146 15.30 13.59 -10.34
C GLY A 146 13.99 14.35 -10.54
N GLU A 147 13.25 14.09 -11.62
CA GLU A 147 11.96 14.73 -11.85
C GLU A 147 10.81 13.97 -11.21
N LYS A 148 9.81 14.73 -10.83
CA LYS A 148 8.51 14.25 -10.37
C LYS A 148 7.40 15.06 -11.04
N LYS A 149 6.24 14.42 -11.30
CA LYS A 149 5.13 15.07 -11.98
C LYS A 149 3.80 14.66 -11.38
N LEU A 150 2.98 15.66 -11.07
CA LEU A 150 1.57 15.48 -10.82
C LEU A 150 0.86 15.27 -12.17
N VAL A 151 0.35 14.07 -12.38
CA VAL A 151 -0.32 13.69 -13.64
C VAL A 151 -1.77 14.12 -13.62
N GLN A 152 -2.45 13.94 -12.48
CA GLN A 152 -3.86 14.23 -12.33
C GLN A 152 -4.24 14.48 -10.87
N THR A 153 -5.22 15.32 -10.67
CA THR A 153 -5.92 15.53 -9.39
C THR A 153 -7.41 15.34 -9.60
N TRP A 154 -8.04 14.62 -8.70
CA TRP A 154 -9.50 14.51 -8.60
C TRP A 154 -9.95 15.04 -7.24
N GLU A 155 -11.10 15.69 -7.20
CA GLU A 155 -11.77 15.95 -5.92
C GLU A 155 -12.26 14.62 -5.34
N ARG A 156 -12.00 14.34 -4.06
CA ARG A 156 -12.40 13.09 -3.41
C ARG A 156 -13.92 12.87 -3.52
N SER A 157 -14.70 13.93 -3.40
CA SER A 157 -16.15 13.92 -3.53
C SER A 157 -16.67 13.47 -4.90
N SER A 158 -15.86 13.58 -5.96
CA SER A 158 -16.24 13.13 -7.31
C SER A 158 -16.39 11.61 -7.44
N PHE A 159 -15.85 10.86 -6.48
CA PHE A 159 -15.96 9.41 -6.42
C PHE A 159 -17.20 8.90 -5.65
N GLY A 160 -17.99 9.83 -5.07
CA GLY A 160 -19.17 9.47 -4.29
C GLY A 160 -18.84 8.78 -2.96
N GLU A 161 -19.83 8.07 -2.42
CA GLU A 161 -19.73 7.40 -1.11
C GLU A 161 -19.39 5.90 -1.22
N GLU A 162 -19.35 5.34 -2.43
CA GLU A 162 -19.01 3.94 -2.64
C GLU A 162 -17.56 3.65 -2.16
N SER A 163 -17.39 2.48 -1.60
CA SER A 163 -16.05 2.01 -1.20
C SER A 163 -15.24 1.60 -2.42
N LEU A 164 -14.14 2.32 -2.66
CA LEU A 164 -13.38 2.23 -3.89
C LEU A 164 -11.89 2.01 -3.64
N ILE A 165 -11.25 1.34 -4.60
CA ILE A 165 -9.81 1.13 -4.67
C ILE A 165 -9.31 1.56 -6.05
N MET A 166 -8.19 2.28 -6.09
CA MET A 166 -7.56 2.72 -7.32
C MET A 166 -6.29 1.94 -7.58
N GLU A 167 -6.15 1.41 -8.78
CA GLU A 167 -4.90 0.93 -9.34
C GLU A 167 -4.32 1.98 -10.30
N ALA A 168 -3.06 2.32 -10.12
CA ALA A 168 -2.31 3.19 -11.01
C ALA A 168 -1.07 2.48 -11.55
N THR A 169 -0.79 2.65 -12.84
CA THR A 169 0.36 2.07 -13.54
C THR A 169 1.12 3.13 -14.33
N TRP A 170 2.43 2.95 -14.51
CA TRP A 170 3.27 3.76 -15.37
C TRP A 170 4.26 2.89 -16.14
N GLY A 171 3.95 2.57 -17.40
CA GLY A 171 4.75 1.66 -18.21
C GLY A 171 4.95 0.30 -17.50
N ALA A 172 6.22 -0.08 -17.30
CA ALA A 172 6.60 -1.32 -16.61
C ALA A 172 6.90 -1.13 -15.09
N VAL A 173 6.63 0.06 -14.53
CA VAL A 173 6.79 0.33 -13.09
C VAL A 173 5.78 -0.47 -12.29
N GLU A 174 6.18 -0.96 -11.11
CA GLU A 174 5.28 -1.69 -10.23
C GLU A 174 4.02 -0.85 -9.92
N PRO A 175 2.81 -1.41 -10.08
CA PRO A 175 1.57 -0.69 -9.85
C PRO A 175 1.43 -0.16 -8.43
N CYS A 176 0.84 1.00 -8.28
CA CYS A 176 0.36 1.51 -6.99
C CYS A 176 -1.12 1.17 -6.83
N ILE A 177 -1.48 0.55 -5.71
CA ILE A 177 -2.86 0.25 -5.36
C ILE A 177 -3.19 0.96 -4.05
N ALA A 178 -4.26 1.76 -4.04
CA ALA A 178 -4.65 2.56 -2.88
C ALA A 178 -6.16 2.53 -2.66
N LEU A 179 -6.59 2.32 -1.41
CA LEU A 179 -7.96 2.59 -1.00
C LEU A 179 -8.23 4.09 -1.07
N LEU A 180 -9.42 4.49 -1.53
CA LEU A 180 -9.81 5.89 -1.60
C LEU A 180 -10.46 6.42 -0.31
N GLN A 181 -10.60 5.56 0.71
CA GLN A 181 -11.08 5.88 2.06
C GLN A 181 -10.28 5.10 3.11
N ALA A 182 -10.48 5.45 4.38
CA ALA A 182 -9.82 4.73 5.47
C ALA A 182 -10.25 3.25 5.52
N PRO A 183 -9.37 2.31 5.89
CA PRO A 183 -9.70 0.89 5.97
C PRO A 183 -10.95 0.59 6.82
N LYS A 184 -11.15 1.30 7.93
CA LYS A 184 -12.33 1.11 8.80
C LYS A 184 -13.65 1.55 8.16
N GLU A 185 -13.59 2.41 7.14
CA GLU A 185 -14.75 2.94 6.42
C GLU A 185 -15.00 2.16 5.13
N THR A 186 -14.08 1.23 4.79
CA THR A 186 -14.15 0.47 3.56
C THR A 186 -15.07 -0.73 3.72
N ILE A 187 -16.09 -0.79 2.90
CA ILE A 187 -16.94 -1.97 2.77
C ILE A 187 -16.25 -2.92 1.79
N LEU A 188 -15.86 -4.08 2.28
CA LEU A 188 -15.21 -5.11 1.48
C LEU A 188 -16.21 -6.19 1.08
N GLY A 189 -16.22 -6.55 -0.20
CA GLY A 189 -16.92 -7.73 -0.68
C GLY A 189 -16.25 -9.02 -0.22
N LYS A 190 -16.80 -10.16 -0.64
CA LYS A 190 -16.25 -11.48 -0.33
C LYS A 190 -15.49 -12.03 -1.54
N PRO A 191 -14.16 -11.84 -1.62
CA PRO A 191 -13.36 -12.39 -2.70
C PRO A 191 -13.33 -13.92 -2.65
N LYS A 192 -13.36 -14.55 -3.83
CA LYS A 192 -13.03 -15.97 -3.95
C LYS A 192 -11.56 -16.10 -4.30
N LEU A 193 -10.81 -16.70 -3.40
CA LEU A 193 -9.36 -16.89 -3.52
C LEU A 193 -9.05 -18.33 -3.88
N LYS A 194 -8.21 -18.53 -4.90
CA LYS A 194 -7.60 -19.80 -5.23
C LYS A 194 -6.09 -19.64 -5.28
N ALA A 195 -5.38 -20.36 -4.44
CA ALA A 195 -3.93 -20.38 -4.42
C ALA A 195 -3.39 -21.71 -4.98
N VAL A 196 -2.46 -21.65 -5.92
CA VAL A 196 -1.86 -22.82 -6.55
C VAL A 196 -0.33 -22.69 -6.47
N ARG A 197 0.33 -23.70 -5.91
CA ARG A 197 1.80 -23.74 -5.90
C ARG A 197 2.34 -23.94 -7.30
N LYS A 198 3.23 -23.09 -7.74
CA LYS A 198 3.99 -23.17 -9.00
C LYS A 198 5.47 -23.41 -8.69
N LYS A 199 6.24 -23.71 -9.73
CA LYS A 199 7.70 -23.86 -9.61
C LYS A 199 8.37 -22.57 -9.09
N GLU A 200 7.87 -21.43 -9.51
CA GLU A 200 8.44 -20.09 -9.26
C GLU A 200 7.79 -19.36 -8.08
N GLY A 201 6.73 -19.91 -7.47
CA GLY A 201 6.03 -19.23 -6.39
C GLY A 201 4.62 -19.77 -6.13
N ILE A 202 3.73 -18.93 -5.69
CA ILE A 202 2.31 -19.23 -5.51
C ILE A 202 1.49 -18.33 -6.45
N GLU A 203 0.77 -18.94 -7.38
CA GLU A 203 -0.23 -18.23 -8.17
C GLU A 203 -1.50 -18.05 -7.35
N VAL A 204 -1.89 -16.80 -7.14
CA VAL A 204 -3.13 -16.45 -6.47
C VAL A 204 -4.11 -15.90 -7.52
N THR A 205 -5.26 -16.53 -7.64
CA THR A 205 -6.37 -16.07 -8.49
C THR A 205 -7.47 -15.50 -7.60
N VAL A 206 -7.95 -14.33 -7.91
CA VAL A 206 -9.06 -13.65 -7.23
C VAL A 206 -10.22 -13.47 -8.21
N THR A 207 -11.42 -13.79 -7.78
CA THR A 207 -12.66 -13.55 -8.55
C THR A 207 -13.71 -12.93 -7.66
N GLY A 208 -14.58 -12.10 -8.25
CA GLY A 208 -15.54 -11.27 -7.54
C GLY A 208 -14.86 -10.00 -6.99
N ALA A 209 -15.09 -9.72 -5.71
CA ALA A 209 -14.49 -8.55 -5.06
C ALA A 209 -12.95 -8.59 -5.02
N PRO A 210 -12.27 -7.44 -4.92
CA PRO A 210 -10.84 -7.38 -4.64
C PRO A 210 -10.49 -8.04 -3.30
N ALA A 211 -9.36 -8.72 -3.25
CA ALA A 211 -8.78 -9.22 -2.00
C ALA A 211 -7.77 -8.17 -1.48
N VAL A 212 -8.25 -7.31 -0.60
CA VAL A 212 -7.47 -6.20 -0.05
C VAL A 212 -6.61 -6.68 1.12
N ASP A 213 -5.35 -6.25 1.14
CA ASP A 213 -4.42 -6.48 2.24
C ASP A 213 -4.30 -7.94 2.67
N VAL A 214 -4.20 -8.83 1.69
CA VAL A 214 -4.00 -10.26 1.93
C VAL A 214 -2.62 -10.51 2.52
N LEU A 215 -2.58 -11.22 3.63
CA LEU A 215 -1.35 -11.65 4.27
C LEU A 215 -1.07 -13.12 3.94
N LEU A 216 0.00 -13.38 3.22
CA LEU A 216 0.45 -14.74 2.95
C LEU A 216 1.32 -15.24 4.11
N ILE A 217 0.75 -16.08 4.97
CA ILE A 217 1.48 -16.70 6.07
C ILE A 217 2.05 -18.04 5.58
N ARG A 218 3.37 -18.16 5.55
CA ARG A 218 4.08 -19.40 5.26
C ARG A 218 4.74 -19.89 6.53
N SER A 219 4.71 -21.20 6.76
CA SER A 219 5.30 -21.82 7.95
C SER A 219 6.81 -21.63 8.10
N PHE A 220 7.53 -21.24 7.04
CA PHE A 220 8.99 -21.06 7.04
C PHE A 220 9.49 -19.94 6.12
N LEU A 221 8.62 -19.09 5.61
CA LEU A 221 8.99 -18.02 4.70
C LEU A 221 8.32 -16.73 5.13
N THR A 222 8.94 -15.63 4.75
CA THR A 222 8.50 -14.27 5.00
C THR A 222 7.02 -14.08 4.61
N PRO A 223 6.15 -13.62 5.50
CA PRO A 223 4.81 -13.22 5.12
C PRO A 223 4.89 -12.07 4.11
N ARG A 224 4.09 -12.15 3.08
CA ARG A 224 3.92 -11.05 2.11
C ARG A 224 2.51 -10.52 2.24
N SER A 225 2.39 -9.20 2.27
CA SER A 225 1.12 -8.53 2.17
C SER A 225 0.94 -7.97 0.77
N PHE A 226 -0.24 -8.15 0.20
CA PHE A 226 -0.57 -7.66 -1.12
C PHE A 226 -2.08 -7.45 -1.25
N THR A 227 -2.45 -6.57 -2.15
CA THR A 227 -3.83 -6.41 -2.61
C THR A 227 -3.93 -6.99 -4.01
N VAL A 228 -4.95 -7.79 -4.25
CA VAL A 228 -5.21 -8.39 -5.56
C VAL A 228 -6.56 -7.93 -6.05
N LEU A 229 -6.55 -7.18 -7.13
CA LEU A 229 -7.74 -6.94 -7.93
C LEU A 229 -8.20 -8.24 -8.59
N PRO A 230 -9.46 -8.34 -9.05
CA PRO A 230 -9.91 -9.53 -9.77
C PRO A 230 -8.96 -9.89 -10.91
N GLY A 231 -8.37 -11.07 -10.85
CA GLY A 231 -7.31 -11.51 -11.78
C GLY A 231 -6.36 -12.51 -11.15
N ARG A 232 -5.11 -12.50 -11.62
CA ARG A 232 -4.05 -13.38 -11.14
C ARG A 232 -2.79 -12.60 -10.82
N ILE A 233 -2.12 -13.02 -9.76
CA ILE A 233 -0.75 -12.62 -9.46
C ILE A 233 0.10 -13.85 -9.13
N LEU A 234 1.40 -13.74 -9.34
CA LEU A 234 2.40 -14.67 -8.82
C LEU A 234 3.11 -14.03 -7.63
N VAL A 235 3.10 -14.72 -6.49
CA VAL A 235 3.65 -14.25 -5.20
C VAL A 235 4.84 -15.08 -4.78
#